data_82f89184fadc97b6ac10e676adbed10d
#
_entry.id   82f89184fadc97b6ac10e676adbed10d
#
_cell.length_a   1.000
_cell.length_b   1.000
_cell.length_c   1.000
_cell.angle_alpha   90.00
_cell.angle_beta   90.00
_cell.angle_gamma   90.00
#
_symmetry.space_group_name_H-M   'P 1'
#
loop_
_entity.id
_entity.type
_entity.pdbx_description
1 polymer ?
#
loop_
_entity_poly.entity_id
_entity_poly.type
_entity_poly.pdbx_seq_one_letter_code
_entity_poly.pdbx_strand_id
1 'polypeptide(L)'
;VVGLGNPGKEYERTRHNAGFWLVERFAVASGAHFRNDPKYQALVARLDPGGKAGNAAPAWLLMPQSFMNASGRAVQMLAGFFKLKPEEILVVHDELDFPPGVARLKQGGGIAGHNGLKDISQRLATHDYWRLRLGVGKPPPGTEGGDYVLQKPTADERAAIEAAIEKALALLPQMLAGDMQGAMNKLHTEDKPPAKKEPEKKEPPIKEPGKKEPEKKAAAVESAAAPKAPEKKGLFGGLLGKKK
;
A
#
# COMPACT_ATOMS: atom_id res chain seq x y z
N VAL A 1 10.63 13.55 2.75
CA VAL A 1 10.22 12.18 3.12
C VAL A 1 9.86 12.15 4.61
N VAL A 2 8.71 11.62 4.94
CA VAL A 2 8.20 11.51 6.32
C VAL A 2 8.15 10.04 6.70
N GLY A 3 8.87 9.63 7.74
CA GLY A 3 8.67 8.33 8.38
C GLY A 3 7.63 8.46 9.48
N LEU A 4 6.65 7.54 9.52
CA LEU A 4 5.70 7.47 10.63
C LEU A 4 6.13 6.44 11.66
N GLY A 5 5.88 6.77 12.93
CA GLY A 5 6.19 5.97 14.10
C GLY A 5 5.82 6.70 15.38
N ASN A 6 5.86 5.99 16.50
CA ASN A 6 5.71 6.57 17.84
C ASN A 6 7.09 6.76 18.49
N PRO A 7 7.33 7.88 19.17
CA PRO A 7 8.55 8.07 19.96
C PRO A 7 8.54 7.22 21.24
N GLY A 8 9.72 6.82 21.70
CA GLY A 8 9.90 6.05 22.93
C GLY A 8 10.44 4.65 22.68
N LYS A 9 11.28 4.15 23.59
CA LYS A 9 11.96 2.85 23.50
C LYS A 9 10.99 1.67 23.42
N GLU A 10 9.83 1.79 24.02
CA GLU A 10 8.76 0.80 23.99
C GLU A 10 8.19 0.58 22.59
N TYR A 11 8.22 1.62 21.72
CA TYR A 11 7.67 1.57 20.35
C TYR A 11 8.72 1.28 19.28
N GLU A 12 10.02 1.44 19.57
CA GLU A 12 11.11 1.31 18.58
C GLU A 12 11.03 0.05 17.73
N ARG A 13 10.56 -1.06 18.32
CA ARG A 13 10.51 -2.35 17.66
C ARG A 13 9.12 -2.77 17.22
N THR A 14 8.13 -1.91 17.33
CA THR A 14 6.75 -2.22 16.94
C THR A 14 6.54 -2.04 15.44
N ARG A 15 5.55 -2.76 14.88
CA ARG A 15 5.20 -2.67 13.45
C ARG A 15 4.87 -1.24 13.03
N HIS A 16 4.27 -0.46 13.92
CA HIS A 16 3.87 0.93 13.68
C HIS A 16 5.06 1.88 13.44
N ASN A 17 6.27 1.45 13.79
CA ASN A 17 7.50 2.20 13.56
C ASN A 17 8.24 1.81 12.26
N ALA A 18 7.62 1.03 11.39
CA ALA A 18 8.24 0.64 10.12
C ALA A 18 8.65 1.84 9.25
N GLY A 19 7.87 2.95 9.31
CA GLY A 19 8.23 4.19 8.64
C GLY A 19 9.51 4.82 9.21
N PHE A 20 9.68 4.83 10.52
CA PHE A 20 10.91 5.29 11.17
C PHE A 20 12.11 4.43 10.76
N TRP A 21 11.98 3.11 10.75
CA TRP A 21 13.09 2.21 10.38
C TRP A 21 13.64 2.50 8.98
N LEU A 22 12.77 2.75 8.02
CA LEU A 22 13.21 3.07 6.66
C LEU A 22 13.93 4.42 6.60
N VAL A 23 13.34 5.46 7.22
CA VAL A 23 13.88 6.81 7.10
C VAL A 23 15.20 6.96 7.87
N GLU A 24 15.37 6.28 9.01
CA GLU A 24 16.63 6.21 9.75
C GLU A 24 17.73 5.54 8.91
N ARG A 25 17.43 4.40 8.28
CA ARG A 25 18.40 3.72 7.38
C ARG A 25 18.76 4.57 6.19
N PHE A 26 17.78 5.25 5.61
CA PHE A 26 18.04 6.14 4.48
C PHE A 26 18.94 7.32 4.87
N ALA A 27 18.73 7.89 6.04
CA ALA A 27 19.60 8.93 6.56
C ALA A 27 21.04 8.44 6.70
N VAL A 28 21.23 7.27 7.33
CA VAL A 28 22.56 6.65 7.47
C VAL A 28 23.21 6.39 6.11
N ALA A 29 22.49 5.78 5.18
CA ALA A 29 22.99 5.46 3.83
C ALA A 29 23.35 6.71 3.03
N SER A 30 22.68 7.84 3.32
CA SER A 30 22.90 9.13 2.63
C SER A 30 23.88 10.06 3.38
N GLY A 31 24.46 9.62 4.50
CA GLY A 31 25.34 10.45 5.32
C GLY A 31 24.62 11.63 6.01
N ALA A 32 23.28 11.58 6.10
CA ALA A 32 22.49 12.61 6.74
C ALA A 32 22.30 12.30 8.23
N HIS A 33 22.24 13.35 9.04
CA HIS A 33 22.12 13.23 10.50
C HIS A 33 20.85 13.90 10.98
N PHE A 34 20.04 13.17 11.72
CA PHE A 34 18.88 13.71 12.40
C PHE A 34 19.28 14.65 13.54
N ARG A 35 18.57 15.77 13.62
CA ARG A 35 18.63 16.71 14.74
C ARG A 35 17.22 16.93 15.28
N ASN A 36 17.10 17.00 16.58
CA ASN A 36 15.82 17.38 17.19
C ASN A 36 15.54 18.85 16.88
N ASP A 37 14.43 19.11 16.23
CA ASP A 37 13.96 20.46 15.94
C ASP A 37 12.62 20.71 16.64
N PRO A 38 12.65 21.41 17.80
CA PRO A 38 11.45 21.73 18.58
C PRO A 38 10.42 22.54 17.80
N LYS A 39 10.86 23.33 16.80
CA LYS A 39 9.95 24.10 15.95
C LYS A 39 8.99 23.19 15.21
N TYR A 40 9.45 22.04 14.70
CA TYR A 40 8.62 21.09 13.98
C TYR A 40 8.11 19.95 14.87
N GLN A 41 8.56 19.89 16.14
CA GLN A 41 8.30 18.75 17.04
C GLN A 41 8.70 17.42 16.39
N ALA A 42 9.88 17.37 15.79
CA ALA A 42 10.36 16.25 15.00
C ALA A 42 11.87 16.14 15.02
N LEU A 43 12.37 14.94 14.73
CA LEU A 43 13.72 14.77 14.25
C LEU A 43 13.73 15.12 12.75
N VAL A 44 14.66 15.99 12.36
CA VAL A 44 14.79 16.48 10.99
C VAL A 44 16.21 16.25 10.50
N ALA A 45 16.36 15.72 9.29
CA ALA A 45 17.63 15.67 8.60
C ALA A 45 17.49 16.29 7.20
N ARG A 46 18.49 17.03 6.77
CA ARG A 46 18.56 17.60 5.43
C ARG A 46 19.42 16.69 4.56
N LEU A 47 18.93 16.46 3.35
CA LEU A 47 19.65 15.80 2.27
C LEU A 47 19.96 16.82 1.18
N ASP A 48 21.19 16.77 0.68
CA ASP A 48 21.60 17.55 -0.49
C ASP A 48 21.93 16.56 -1.65
N PRO A 49 20.91 16.10 -2.42
CA PRO A 49 21.04 14.99 -3.37
C PRO A 49 22.04 15.24 -4.52
N GLY A 50 22.46 16.47 -4.73
CA GLY A 50 23.39 16.83 -5.79
C GLY A 50 24.84 17.04 -5.36
N GLY A 51 25.16 16.84 -4.07
CA GLY A 51 26.49 17.20 -3.54
C GLY A 51 26.85 18.67 -3.82
N LYS A 52 28.16 19.01 -3.83
CA LYS A 52 28.61 20.38 -4.09
C LYS A 52 28.44 20.85 -5.56
N ALA A 53 28.07 19.97 -6.50
CA ALA A 53 27.98 20.23 -7.92
C ALA A 53 26.59 20.01 -8.55
N GLY A 54 25.58 19.59 -7.75
CA GLY A 54 24.28 19.21 -8.29
C GLY A 54 23.24 20.31 -8.18
N ASN A 55 22.43 20.47 -9.24
CA ASN A 55 21.29 21.39 -9.29
C ASN A 55 20.01 20.80 -8.65
N ALA A 56 20.10 19.66 -7.94
CA ALA A 56 18.95 19.05 -7.29
C ALA A 56 18.57 19.85 -6.02
N ALA A 57 17.28 20.12 -5.86
CA ALA A 57 16.76 20.79 -4.68
C ALA A 57 17.02 19.95 -3.42
N PRO A 58 17.27 20.59 -2.26
CA PRO A 58 17.43 19.86 -1.00
C PRO A 58 16.15 19.10 -0.65
N ALA A 59 16.33 17.90 -0.11
CA ALA A 59 15.23 17.10 0.43
C ALA A 59 15.32 17.05 1.96
N TRP A 60 14.19 16.76 2.58
CA TRP A 60 14.06 16.70 4.03
C TRP A 60 13.58 15.34 4.49
N LEU A 61 14.23 14.78 5.52
CA LEU A 61 13.75 13.63 6.25
C LEU A 61 13.12 14.09 7.53
N LEU A 62 11.93 13.60 7.83
CA LEU A 62 11.14 14.01 9.00
C LEU A 62 10.65 12.77 9.75
N MET A 63 10.90 12.76 11.07
CA MET A 63 10.35 11.77 12.01
C MET A 63 9.62 12.54 13.11
N PRO A 64 8.27 12.61 13.08
CA PRO A 64 7.48 13.28 14.11
C PRO A 64 7.80 12.72 15.50
N GLN A 65 8.00 13.58 16.47
CA GLN A 65 8.25 13.21 17.87
C GLN A 65 6.99 13.40 18.74
N SER A 66 5.83 13.22 18.11
CA SER A 66 4.52 13.12 18.74
C SER A 66 3.97 11.71 18.55
N PHE A 67 2.93 11.34 19.28
CA PHE A 67 2.23 10.09 19.02
C PHE A 67 1.61 10.09 17.61
N MET A 68 1.40 8.90 17.07
CA MET A 68 0.97 8.68 15.69
C MET A 68 -0.23 9.56 15.26
N ASN A 69 -1.24 9.70 16.11
CA ASN A 69 -2.44 10.50 15.85
C ASN A 69 -2.22 12.03 15.84
N ALA A 70 -1.01 12.50 16.07
CA ALA A 70 -0.61 13.90 16.03
C ALA A 70 0.56 14.17 15.06
N SER A 71 0.92 13.19 14.20
CA SER A 71 2.06 13.29 13.28
C SER A 71 1.91 14.38 12.22
N GLY A 72 0.69 14.71 11.84
CA GLY A 72 0.41 15.67 10.77
C GLY A 72 0.82 17.10 11.11
N ARG A 73 0.91 17.47 12.41
CA ARG A 73 1.37 18.79 12.83
C ARG A 73 2.81 19.04 12.38
N ALA A 74 3.69 18.10 12.61
CA ALA A 74 5.10 18.19 12.21
C ALA A 74 5.22 18.33 10.68
N VAL A 75 4.45 17.54 9.94
CA VAL A 75 4.41 17.57 8.47
C VAL A 75 3.92 18.92 7.95
N GLN A 76 2.80 19.42 8.49
CA GLN A 76 2.23 20.71 8.09
C GLN A 76 3.19 21.88 8.35
N MET A 77 3.84 21.89 9.52
CA MET A 77 4.75 22.98 9.90
C MET A 77 6.00 23.00 9.01
N LEU A 78 6.60 21.82 8.73
CA LEU A 78 7.78 21.76 7.85
C LEU A 78 7.40 22.06 6.40
N ALA A 79 6.33 21.47 5.90
CA ALA A 79 5.85 21.71 4.53
C ALA A 79 5.50 23.18 4.30
N GLY A 80 4.81 23.80 5.25
CA GLY A 80 4.47 25.23 5.18
C GLY A 80 5.69 26.14 5.20
N PHE A 81 6.70 25.83 6.02
CA PHE A 81 7.92 26.63 6.10
C PHE A 81 8.74 26.58 4.80
N PHE A 82 8.90 25.40 4.20
CA PHE A 82 9.62 25.21 2.95
C PHE A 82 8.74 25.35 1.71
N LYS A 83 7.46 25.69 1.90
CA LYS A 83 6.46 25.84 0.81
C LYS A 83 6.34 24.61 -0.07
N LEU A 84 6.44 23.43 0.54
CA LEU A 84 6.31 22.16 -0.16
C LEU A 84 4.84 21.89 -0.50
N LYS A 85 4.59 21.46 -1.71
CA LYS A 85 3.25 21.03 -2.15
C LYS A 85 2.98 19.60 -1.64
N PRO A 86 1.70 19.20 -1.47
CA PRO A 86 1.36 17.84 -1.07
C PRO A 86 2.00 16.77 -1.96
N GLU A 87 2.06 16.98 -3.28
CA GLU A 87 2.62 16.05 -4.25
C GLU A 87 4.13 15.86 -4.10
N GLU A 88 4.81 16.77 -3.38
CA GLU A 88 6.25 16.69 -3.06
C GLU A 88 6.51 15.96 -1.73
N ILE A 89 5.44 15.50 -1.05
CA ILE A 89 5.53 14.81 0.23
C ILE A 89 5.40 13.31 0.01
N LEU A 90 6.41 12.55 0.49
CA LEU A 90 6.36 11.09 0.56
C LEU A 90 6.24 10.66 2.02
N VAL A 91 5.14 9.99 2.38
CA VAL A 91 4.89 9.45 3.71
C VAL A 91 5.14 7.94 3.69
N VAL A 92 6.05 7.48 4.56
CA VAL A 92 6.39 6.06 4.74
C VAL A 92 5.66 5.56 5.98
N HIS A 93 4.88 4.49 5.84
CA HIS A 93 4.07 3.96 6.93
C HIS A 93 3.84 2.45 6.82
N ASP A 94 3.44 1.84 7.92
CA ASP A 94 3.00 0.45 7.97
C ASP A 94 1.63 0.26 7.27
N GLU A 95 1.42 -0.91 6.69
CA GLU A 95 0.20 -1.26 5.97
C GLU A 95 -0.28 -2.67 6.34
N LEU A 96 -1.48 -2.73 6.91
CA LEU A 96 -2.09 -4.00 7.34
C LEU A 96 -2.58 -4.87 6.18
N ASP A 97 -2.94 -4.25 5.05
CA ASP A 97 -3.50 -4.98 3.91
C ASP A 97 -2.45 -5.75 3.10
N PHE A 98 -1.17 -5.53 3.37
CA PHE A 98 -0.08 -6.23 2.72
C PHE A 98 0.66 -7.16 3.66
N PRO A 99 1.04 -8.37 3.22
CA PRO A 99 1.90 -9.24 4.01
C PRO A 99 3.28 -8.61 4.23
N PRO A 100 4.01 -9.01 5.29
CA PRO A 100 5.41 -8.65 5.47
C PRO A 100 6.23 -8.99 4.22
N GLY A 101 7.15 -8.10 3.84
CA GLY A 101 7.97 -8.26 2.64
C GLY A 101 7.45 -7.55 1.39
N VAL A 102 6.24 -7.01 1.45
CA VAL A 102 5.65 -6.24 0.35
C VAL A 102 5.78 -4.74 0.62
N ALA A 103 6.30 -4.01 -0.37
CA ALA A 103 6.29 -2.56 -0.39
C ALA A 103 5.53 -2.04 -1.62
N ARG A 104 4.73 -0.99 -1.46
CA ARG A 104 3.95 -0.39 -2.55
C ARG A 104 3.98 1.12 -2.47
N LEU A 105 4.24 1.76 -3.59
CA LEU A 105 4.14 3.20 -3.75
C LEU A 105 2.76 3.56 -4.30
N LYS A 106 2.14 4.60 -3.76
CA LYS A 106 0.83 5.08 -4.20
C LYS A 106 0.71 6.57 -3.95
N GLN A 107 0.06 7.28 -4.86
CA GLN A 107 -0.37 8.66 -4.65
C GLN A 107 -1.86 8.68 -4.25
N GLY A 108 -2.18 9.50 -3.26
CA GLY A 108 -3.56 9.72 -2.85
C GLY A 108 -4.33 8.49 -2.35
N GLY A 109 -5.65 8.59 -2.31
CA GLY A 109 -6.59 7.51 -1.97
C GLY A 109 -6.85 7.33 -0.47
N GLY A 110 -7.62 6.30 -0.12
CA GLY A 110 -8.07 6.01 1.26
C GLY A 110 -6.91 5.73 2.22
N ILE A 111 -7.11 5.99 3.50
CA ILE A 111 -6.10 5.92 4.56
C ILE A 111 -6.17 4.64 5.41
N ALA A 112 -7.10 3.73 5.09
CA ALA A 112 -7.28 2.42 5.74
C ALA A 112 -7.29 2.48 7.30
N GLY A 113 -7.84 3.56 7.88
CA GLY A 113 -7.90 3.73 9.34
C GLY A 113 -6.56 4.10 10.01
N HIS A 114 -5.48 4.31 9.27
CA HIS A 114 -4.17 4.65 9.84
C HIS A 114 -4.18 6.05 10.47
N ASN A 115 -4.03 6.13 11.79
CA ASN A 115 -4.19 7.39 12.54
C ASN A 115 -3.22 8.50 12.12
N GLY A 116 -1.97 8.16 11.78
CA GLY A 116 -0.99 9.13 11.30
C GLY A 116 -1.38 9.73 9.95
N LEU A 117 -1.83 8.90 9.03
CA LEU A 117 -2.33 9.37 7.72
C LEU A 117 -3.59 10.23 7.87
N LYS A 118 -4.46 9.87 8.83
CA LYS A 118 -5.67 10.66 9.12
C LYS A 118 -5.30 12.07 9.56
N ASP A 119 -4.39 12.23 10.52
CA ASP A 119 -3.97 13.54 11.01
C ASP A 119 -3.22 14.35 9.94
N ILE A 120 -2.35 13.69 9.14
CA ILE A 120 -1.68 14.35 8.01
C ILE A 120 -2.70 14.88 7.00
N SER A 121 -3.64 14.04 6.56
CA SER A 121 -4.65 14.42 5.55
C SER A 121 -5.53 15.55 6.05
N GLN A 122 -5.94 15.54 7.32
CA GLN A 122 -6.73 16.62 7.91
C GLN A 122 -5.97 17.95 7.93
N ARG A 123 -4.67 17.92 8.28
CA ARG A 123 -3.86 19.15 8.38
C ARG A 123 -3.39 19.70 7.05
N LEU A 124 -3.16 18.83 6.07
CA LEU A 124 -2.86 19.25 4.70
C LEU A 124 -4.12 19.57 3.89
N ALA A 125 -5.31 19.25 4.41
CA ALA A 125 -6.62 19.36 3.75
C ALA A 125 -6.68 18.60 2.41
N THR A 126 -5.88 17.55 2.24
CA THR A 126 -5.82 16.73 1.04
C THR A 126 -5.29 15.34 1.33
N HIS A 127 -5.60 14.39 0.43
CA HIS A 127 -5.00 13.06 0.41
C HIS A 127 -3.95 12.91 -0.72
N ASP A 128 -3.71 13.95 -1.52
CA ASP A 128 -2.88 13.89 -2.74
C ASP A 128 -1.39 14.04 -2.46
N TYR A 129 -0.89 13.23 -1.53
CA TYR A 129 0.53 13.04 -1.26
C TYR A 129 0.94 11.60 -1.56
N TRP A 130 2.23 11.38 -1.77
CA TRP A 130 2.77 10.04 -2.00
C TRP A 130 2.87 9.24 -0.71
N ARG A 131 2.62 7.95 -0.81
CA ARG A 131 2.74 7.00 0.30
C ARG A 131 3.55 5.80 -0.11
N LEU A 132 4.56 5.49 0.69
CA LEU A 132 5.30 4.24 0.64
C LEU A 132 4.74 3.34 1.74
N ARG A 133 4.02 2.32 1.32
CA ARG A 133 3.25 1.40 2.16
C ARG A 133 4.10 0.16 2.41
N LEU A 134 4.50 -0.06 3.66
CA LEU A 134 5.29 -1.22 4.09
C LEU A 134 4.36 -2.25 4.71
N GLY A 135 4.22 -3.41 4.09
CA GLY A 135 3.36 -4.48 4.58
C GLY A 135 3.86 -5.03 5.92
N VAL A 136 2.95 -5.09 6.89
CA VAL A 136 3.21 -5.65 8.22
C VAL A 136 2.28 -6.82 8.56
N GLY A 137 1.37 -7.17 7.63
CA GLY A 137 0.41 -8.25 7.77
C GLY A 137 -0.86 -7.84 8.48
N LYS A 138 -1.88 -8.69 8.37
CA LYS A 138 -3.18 -8.52 9.02
C LYS A 138 -3.14 -9.06 10.44
N PRO A 139 -3.86 -8.43 11.38
CA PRO A 139 -4.02 -8.99 12.72
C PRO A 139 -4.75 -10.34 12.66
N PRO A 140 -4.42 -11.27 13.57
CA PRO A 140 -5.18 -12.50 13.72
C PRO A 140 -6.63 -12.20 14.15
N PRO A 141 -7.57 -13.15 13.91
CA PRO A 141 -8.96 -12.99 14.35
C PRO A 141 -9.06 -12.63 15.83
N GLY A 142 -9.88 -11.63 16.16
CA GLY A 142 -10.09 -11.16 17.53
C GLY A 142 -9.06 -10.13 18.03
N THR A 143 -8.10 -9.73 17.20
CA THR A 143 -7.13 -8.67 17.54
C THR A 143 -7.47 -7.40 16.76
N GLU A 144 -7.59 -6.27 17.44
CA GLU A 144 -7.76 -4.97 16.81
C GLU A 144 -6.49 -4.54 16.09
N GLY A 145 -6.66 -3.91 14.92
CA GLY A 145 -5.51 -3.45 14.10
C GLY A 145 -4.57 -2.49 14.85
N GLY A 146 -5.15 -1.62 15.68
CA GLY A 146 -4.39 -0.68 16.51
C GLY A 146 -3.47 -1.38 17.52
N ASP A 147 -3.96 -2.42 18.17
CA ASP A 147 -3.18 -3.20 19.14
C ASP A 147 -2.11 -4.04 18.44
N TYR A 148 -2.44 -4.59 17.26
CA TYR A 148 -1.51 -5.40 16.49
C TYR A 148 -0.29 -4.61 15.99
N VAL A 149 -0.48 -3.39 15.50
CA VAL A 149 0.64 -2.56 15.02
C VAL A 149 1.55 -2.08 16.15
N LEU A 150 1.05 -2.03 17.39
CA LEU A 150 1.84 -1.72 18.58
C LEU A 150 2.62 -2.92 19.13
N GLN A 151 2.44 -4.11 18.55
CA GLN A 151 3.22 -5.30 18.88
C GLN A 151 4.47 -5.40 18.02
N LYS A 152 5.48 -6.09 18.56
CA LYS A 152 6.69 -6.43 17.81
C LYS A 152 6.36 -7.50 16.78
N PRO A 153 6.87 -7.42 15.55
CA PRO A 153 6.81 -8.52 14.59
C PRO A 153 7.61 -9.72 15.10
N THR A 154 7.27 -10.93 14.64
CA THR A 154 8.13 -12.09 14.79
C THR A 154 9.47 -11.89 14.09
N ALA A 155 10.46 -12.75 14.35
CA ALA A 155 11.76 -12.64 13.68
C ALA A 155 11.63 -12.75 12.15
N ASP A 156 10.80 -13.67 11.67
CA ASP A 156 10.58 -13.88 10.23
C ASP A 156 9.84 -12.70 9.59
N GLU A 157 8.80 -12.19 10.24
CA GLU A 157 8.09 -10.99 9.79
C GLU A 157 9.02 -9.78 9.75
N ARG A 158 9.86 -9.62 10.78
CA ARG A 158 10.83 -8.54 10.85
C ARG A 158 11.83 -8.63 9.69
N ALA A 159 12.38 -9.81 9.43
CA ALA A 159 13.30 -10.03 8.31
C ALA A 159 12.65 -9.72 6.96
N ALA A 160 11.38 -10.13 6.78
CA ALA A 160 10.63 -9.83 5.56
C ALA A 160 10.36 -8.32 5.40
N ILE A 161 9.96 -7.62 6.47
CA ILE A 161 9.77 -6.16 6.45
C ILE A 161 11.08 -5.45 6.12
N GLU A 162 12.20 -5.89 6.68
CA GLU A 162 13.51 -5.34 6.39
C GLU A 162 13.92 -5.54 4.93
N ALA A 163 13.64 -6.70 4.35
CA ALA A 163 13.87 -6.94 2.92
C ALA A 163 13.03 -5.99 2.03
N ALA A 164 11.79 -5.71 2.41
CA ALA A 164 10.97 -4.72 1.71
C ALA A 164 11.53 -3.29 1.87
N ILE A 165 12.05 -2.95 3.04
CA ILE A 165 12.73 -1.68 3.29
C ILE A 165 13.95 -1.54 2.40
N GLU A 166 14.82 -2.56 2.27
CA GLU A 166 16.00 -2.51 1.41
C GLU A 166 15.65 -2.26 -0.06
N LYS A 167 14.61 -2.94 -0.57
CA LYS A 167 14.10 -2.68 -1.93
C LYS A 167 13.64 -1.24 -2.12
N ALA A 168 12.92 -0.72 -1.15
CA ALA A 168 12.44 0.67 -1.19
C ALA A 168 13.58 1.68 -1.09
N LEU A 169 14.59 1.42 -0.24
CA LEU A 169 15.78 2.25 -0.08
C LEU A 169 16.55 2.41 -1.39
N ALA A 170 16.69 1.34 -2.17
CA ALA A 170 17.36 1.37 -3.47
C ALA A 170 16.66 2.31 -4.48
N LEU A 171 15.36 2.56 -4.30
CA LEU A 171 14.55 3.40 -5.20
C LEU A 171 14.32 4.82 -4.68
N LEU A 172 14.63 5.11 -3.39
CA LEU A 172 14.46 6.45 -2.83
C LEU A 172 15.21 7.55 -3.59
N PRO A 173 16.45 7.37 -4.04
CA PRO A 173 17.13 8.38 -4.88
C PRO A 173 16.36 8.71 -6.16
N GLN A 174 15.76 7.71 -6.83
CA GLN A 174 14.91 7.89 -8.00
C GLN A 174 13.62 8.66 -7.66
N MET A 175 13.00 8.35 -6.53
CA MET A 175 11.81 9.07 -6.02
C MET A 175 12.15 10.54 -5.72
N LEU A 176 13.28 10.80 -5.07
CA LEU A 176 13.74 12.15 -4.75
C LEU A 176 14.13 12.97 -6.00
N ALA A 177 14.54 12.31 -7.07
CA ALA A 177 14.75 12.93 -8.38
C ALA A 177 13.44 13.25 -9.13
N GLY A 178 12.27 12.92 -8.54
CA GLY A 178 10.93 13.19 -9.10
C GLY A 178 10.37 12.06 -9.98
N ASP A 179 11.13 10.98 -10.23
CA ASP A 179 10.63 9.85 -11.02
C ASP A 179 9.88 8.84 -10.14
N MET A 180 8.75 9.30 -9.61
CA MET A 180 7.88 8.50 -8.75
C MET A 180 7.23 7.35 -9.51
N GLN A 181 6.84 7.56 -10.78
CA GLN A 181 6.18 6.54 -11.59
C GLN A 181 7.15 5.40 -11.97
N GLY A 182 8.37 5.72 -12.36
CA GLY A 182 9.41 4.73 -12.64
C GLY A 182 9.77 3.91 -11.40
N ALA A 183 9.92 4.57 -10.25
CA ALA A 183 10.14 3.90 -8.97
C ALA A 183 8.96 2.99 -8.58
N MET A 184 7.73 3.45 -8.76
CA MET A 184 6.52 2.67 -8.50
C MET A 184 6.48 1.41 -9.38
N ASN A 185 6.74 1.54 -10.66
CA ASN A 185 6.74 0.40 -11.60
C ASN A 185 7.78 -0.66 -11.20
N LYS A 186 9.00 -0.24 -10.86
CA LYS A 186 10.06 -1.15 -10.40
C LYS A 186 9.65 -1.86 -9.10
N LEU A 187 9.21 -1.09 -8.09
CA LEU A 187 8.82 -1.63 -6.79
C LEU A 187 7.67 -2.64 -6.90
N HIS A 188 6.72 -2.41 -7.81
CA HIS A 188 5.56 -3.29 -8.00
C HIS A 188 5.86 -4.53 -8.85
N THR A 189 6.87 -4.48 -9.70
CA THR A 189 7.23 -5.61 -10.58
C THR A 189 7.97 -6.70 -9.83
N GLU A 190 8.81 -6.35 -8.87
CA GLU A 190 9.61 -7.30 -8.09
C GLU A 190 8.77 -8.20 -7.16
N ASP A 191 7.54 -7.80 -6.86
CA ASP A 191 6.63 -8.57 -6.00
C ASP A 191 5.65 -9.47 -6.78
N LYS A 192 5.75 -9.56 -8.11
CA LYS A 192 4.99 -10.57 -8.85
C LYS A 192 5.58 -11.95 -8.51
N PRO A 193 4.76 -12.90 -8.01
CA PRO A 193 5.22 -14.27 -7.90
C PRO A 193 5.71 -14.72 -9.28
N PRO A 194 6.78 -15.54 -9.37
CA PRO A 194 7.25 -16.03 -10.66
C PRO A 194 6.07 -16.61 -11.41
N ALA A 195 5.84 -16.14 -12.63
CA ALA A 195 4.75 -16.59 -13.47
C ALA A 195 4.76 -18.13 -13.45
N LYS A 196 3.68 -18.76 -12.97
CA LYS A 196 3.52 -20.19 -13.09
C LYS A 196 3.68 -20.47 -14.58
N LYS A 197 4.73 -21.19 -14.95
CA LYS A 197 4.86 -21.74 -16.30
C LYS A 197 3.56 -22.49 -16.55
N GLU A 198 2.74 -21.99 -17.47
CA GLU A 198 1.60 -22.77 -17.96
C GLU A 198 2.15 -24.12 -18.40
N PRO A 199 1.54 -25.25 -18.00
CA PRO A 199 1.95 -26.53 -18.49
C PRO A 199 1.85 -26.50 -20.02
N GLU A 200 2.96 -26.79 -20.70
CA GLU A 200 2.99 -26.98 -22.16
C GLU A 200 1.78 -27.82 -22.55
N LYS A 201 0.89 -27.23 -23.34
CA LYS A 201 -0.19 -27.98 -24.00
C LYS A 201 0.49 -29.01 -24.88
N LYS A 202 0.54 -30.25 -24.41
CA LYS A 202 0.87 -31.39 -25.26
C LYS A 202 -0.17 -31.40 -26.38
N GLU A 203 0.26 -31.16 -27.60
CA GLU A 203 -0.55 -31.34 -28.78
C GLU A 203 -1.15 -32.76 -28.77
N PRO A 204 -2.45 -32.92 -29.06
CA PRO A 204 -3.05 -34.26 -29.16
C PRO A 204 -2.43 -35.00 -30.35
N PRO A 205 -2.19 -36.32 -30.24
CA PRO A 205 -1.61 -37.13 -31.34
C PRO A 205 -2.48 -37.08 -32.57
N ILE A 206 -1.83 -36.81 -33.70
CA ILE A 206 -2.43 -36.83 -35.04
C ILE A 206 -3.01 -38.23 -35.28
N LYS A 207 -4.34 -38.34 -35.42
CA LYS A 207 -5.01 -39.58 -35.86
C LYS A 207 -4.85 -39.74 -37.37
N GLU A 208 -4.18 -40.81 -37.79
CA GLU A 208 -4.15 -41.29 -39.17
C GLU A 208 -5.55 -41.60 -39.70
N PRO A 209 -5.80 -41.45 -41.03
CA PRO A 209 -7.11 -41.68 -41.62
C PRO A 209 -7.34 -43.16 -41.87
N GLY A 210 -8.28 -43.77 -41.18
CA GLY A 210 -8.72 -45.15 -41.31
C GLY A 210 -10.13 -45.25 -41.88
N LYS A 211 -10.19 -45.70 -43.10
CA LYS A 211 -11.21 -46.49 -43.90
C LYS A 211 -12.69 -46.31 -43.54
N LYS A 212 -13.40 -45.96 -44.62
CA LYS A 212 -14.88 -46.01 -44.83
C LYS A 212 -15.41 -47.46 -44.80
N GLU A 213 -16.63 -47.63 -44.26
CA GLU A 213 -17.78 -48.33 -44.82
C GLU A 213 -18.88 -48.57 -43.76
N PRO A 214 -20.17 -48.93 -44.10
CA PRO A 214 -21.18 -48.05 -44.69
C PRO A 214 -22.49 -47.92 -43.85
N GLU A 215 -23.38 -47.14 -44.38
CA GLU A 215 -24.77 -46.82 -44.00
C GLU A 215 -25.61 -47.99 -43.47
N LYS A 216 -26.46 -47.74 -42.49
CA LYS A 216 -27.83 -48.20 -42.42
C LYS A 216 -28.77 -47.17 -41.80
N LYS A 217 -29.82 -46.92 -42.66
CA LYS A 217 -31.02 -46.11 -42.40
C LYS A 217 -31.86 -46.68 -41.24
N ALA A 218 -32.57 -45.82 -40.58
CA ALA A 218 -34.02 -45.77 -40.32
C ALA A 218 -34.30 -44.98 -39.01
N ALA A 219 -35.03 -43.99 -39.19
CA ALA A 219 -36.44 -43.62 -39.04
C ALA A 219 -36.77 -43.07 -37.65
N ALA A 220 -37.08 -41.79 -37.63
CA ALA A 220 -38.34 -41.12 -37.30
C ALA A 220 -38.98 -41.44 -35.94
N VAL A 221 -39.28 -40.38 -35.22
CA VAL A 221 -40.61 -39.86 -34.85
C VAL A 221 -40.42 -38.88 -33.70
N GLU A 222 -40.59 -37.61 -33.89
CA GLU A 222 -41.72 -36.73 -33.59
C GLU A 222 -42.16 -36.57 -32.13
N SER A 223 -42.34 -35.30 -31.78
CA SER A 223 -43.36 -34.74 -30.90
C SER A 223 -42.83 -34.08 -29.65
N ALA A 224 -42.80 -32.78 -29.64
CA ALA A 224 -43.81 -31.77 -29.35
C ALA A 224 -43.80 -31.20 -27.92
N ALA A 225 -43.78 -29.89 -27.89
CA ALA A 225 -44.52 -28.99 -27.05
C ALA A 225 -43.95 -28.53 -25.68
N ALA A 226 -43.62 -27.24 -25.63
CA ALA A 226 -43.72 -26.38 -24.44
C ALA A 226 -45.20 -26.22 -24.03
N PRO A 227 -45.53 -25.77 -22.82
CA PRO A 227 -45.74 -24.34 -22.64
C PRO A 227 -45.49 -23.69 -21.23
N LYS A 228 -45.25 -22.37 -21.31
CA LYS A 228 -45.79 -21.20 -20.59
C LYS A 228 -45.89 -21.19 -19.04
N ALA A 229 -45.42 -20.05 -18.56
CA ALA A 229 -45.64 -19.43 -17.26
C ALA A 229 -47.13 -19.25 -16.86
N PRO A 230 -47.41 -18.89 -15.58
CA PRO A 230 -48.03 -17.59 -15.43
C PRO A 230 -47.54 -16.76 -14.21
N GLU A 231 -47.68 -15.42 -14.39
CA GLU A 231 -47.76 -14.36 -13.40
C GLU A 231 -48.94 -14.54 -12.45
N LYS A 232 -48.79 -13.91 -11.24
CA LYS A 232 -49.86 -13.21 -10.45
C LYS A 232 -49.15 -12.39 -9.38
N LYS A 233 -49.13 -11.03 -9.38
CA LYS A 233 -50.17 -10.04 -9.04
C LYS A 233 -50.83 -10.20 -7.68
N GLY A 234 -50.75 -9.12 -6.93
CA GLY A 234 -51.65 -8.74 -5.85
C GLY A 234 -50.88 -8.22 -4.65
N LEU A 235 -50.98 -7.10 -4.20
CA LEU A 235 -51.82 -5.91 -4.13
C LEU A 235 -52.17 -5.60 -2.68
N PHE A 236 -52.01 -4.32 -2.26
CA PHE A 236 -52.62 -3.61 -1.12
C PHE A 236 -52.15 -3.96 0.31
N GLY A 237 -51.94 -3.03 1.18
CA GLY A 237 -52.40 -1.72 1.57
C GLY A 237 -51.73 -1.47 2.91
N GLY A 238 -51.29 -0.35 3.30
CA GLY A 238 -52.11 0.82 3.62
C GLY A 238 -52.19 0.99 5.11
N LEU A 239 -51.80 2.10 5.59
CA LEU A 239 -52.38 2.96 6.62
C LEU A 239 -51.44 3.44 7.72
N LEU A 240 -51.10 4.70 7.64
CA LEU A 240 -51.33 5.81 8.58
C LEU A 240 -51.34 5.50 10.11
N GLY A 241 -50.60 6.35 10.84
CA GLY A 241 -50.85 6.65 12.27
C GLY A 241 -49.64 7.32 12.92
N LYS A 242 -49.48 8.53 12.83
CA LYS A 242 -49.57 9.74 13.67
C LYS A 242 -49.34 9.55 15.20
N LYS A 243 -48.49 10.50 15.70
CA LYS A 243 -48.46 11.16 17.05
C LYS A 243 -47.80 10.32 18.15
N LYS A 244 -46.79 10.79 18.81
CA LYS A 244 -46.55 12.04 19.60
C LYS A 244 -45.06 12.35 19.63
#